data_d59dfbbab6515d9882a491400df6e75a
#
_entry.id   d59dfbbab6515d9882a491400df6e75a
#
_cell.length_a   1.000
_cell.length_b   1.000
_cell.length_c   1.000
_cell.angle_alpha   90.00
_cell.angle_beta   90.00
_cell.angle_gamma   90.00
#
_symmetry.space_group_name_H-M   'P 1'
#
loop_
_entity.id
_entity.type
_entity.pdbx_description
1 polymer ?
#
loop_
_entity_poly.entity_id
_entity_poly.type
_entity_poly.pdbx_seq_one_letter_code
_entity_poly.pdbx_strand_id
1 'polypeptide(L)'
;MRQIAFREALREAMQEEMRRDEKVFLMGEEVAEYDGAYKVSQGMLDEFGEKRVIDTPIAELGFTAIAVGAAQNGLRPIVEFMTWNFAVLALDQILNTASKMLAMSGGQIGCPIVFRGANGSAGQLGAQHSTAFESMYANIPGLKVISVSNPYDAKGLLKAAIRDDDPVVFMESEVMYGEKGEVPEEEYLLPIGKCFIKREGRDVTIVSFNKMMKVALGAAEELAKEGIEAEVIDVATIRPLDWFTILESVKKTNRLVIVEEQWPFASVSSEIAYRIQKEGFDYLDAPIRRITSADAPMHYAPNLVAAYLPNISRTVKLVKEVMYMKK
;
A
#
# COMPACT_ATOMS: atom_id res chain seq x y z
N MET A 1 -10.05 -19.22 11.03
CA MET A 1 -9.97 -17.73 10.95
C MET A 1 -10.06 -17.15 12.35
N ARG A 2 -9.23 -16.20 12.70
CA ARG A 2 -9.25 -15.43 13.95
C ARG A 2 -9.25 -13.95 13.66
N GLN A 3 -9.79 -13.15 14.59
CA GLN A 3 -9.85 -11.69 14.47
C GLN A 3 -8.61 -11.08 15.11
N ILE A 4 -7.74 -10.46 14.33
CA ILE A 4 -6.56 -9.74 14.81
C ILE A 4 -6.49 -8.33 14.25
N ALA A 5 -5.79 -7.45 14.95
CA ALA A 5 -5.58 -6.09 14.48
C ALA A 5 -4.58 -6.06 13.31
N PHE A 6 -4.69 -5.06 12.45
CA PHE A 6 -3.81 -4.87 11.30
C PHE A 6 -2.32 -4.85 11.72
N ARG A 7 -1.98 -4.11 12.81
CA ARG A 7 -0.61 -4.12 13.36
C ARG A 7 -0.15 -5.49 13.86
N GLU A 8 -1.07 -6.30 14.37
CA GLU A 8 -0.76 -7.67 14.81
C GLU A 8 -0.49 -8.58 13.63
N ALA A 9 -1.24 -8.42 12.53
CA ALA A 9 -1.03 -9.15 11.29
C ALA A 9 0.35 -8.87 10.68
N LEU A 10 0.80 -7.61 10.69
CA LEU A 10 2.14 -7.21 10.26
C LEU A 10 3.23 -7.79 11.17
N ARG A 11 3.03 -7.71 12.50
CA ARG A 11 3.94 -8.28 13.49
C ARG A 11 4.14 -9.77 13.28
N GLU A 12 3.05 -10.51 13.16
CA GLU A 12 3.09 -11.96 12.92
C GLU A 12 3.81 -12.30 11.62
N ALA A 13 3.57 -11.54 10.55
CA ALA A 13 4.29 -11.74 9.29
C ALA A 13 5.81 -11.64 9.50
N MET A 14 6.28 -10.59 10.18
CA MET A 14 7.69 -10.40 10.47
C MET A 14 8.24 -11.49 11.40
N GLN A 15 7.54 -11.82 12.49
CA GLN A 15 7.96 -12.85 13.44
C GLN A 15 8.07 -14.24 12.77
N GLU A 16 7.09 -14.63 11.96
CA GLU A 16 7.11 -15.90 11.25
C GLU A 16 8.29 -15.97 10.28
N GLU A 17 8.59 -14.91 9.54
CA GLU A 17 9.72 -14.89 8.61
C GLU A 17 11.08 -14.81 9.34
N MET A 18 11.17 -14.13 10.46
CA MET A 18 12.38 -14.10 11.29
C MET A 18 12.66 -15.44 11.98
N ARG A 19 11.62 -16.20 12.35
CA ARG A 19 11.80 -17.60 12.84
C ARG A 19 12.23 -18.54 11.72
N ARG A 20 11.73 -18.31 10.51
CA ARG A 20 12.04 -19.14 9.34
C ARG A 20 13.46 -18.95 8.80
N ASP A 21 13.96 -17.71 8.83
CA ASP A 21 15.24 -17.34 8.22
C ASP A 21 16.03 -16.41 9.15
N GLU A 22 17.21 -16.88 9.58
CA GLU A 22 18.10 -16.13 10.47
C GLU A 22 18.69 -14.85 9.84
N LYS A 23 18.64 -14.73 8.52
CA LYS A 23 19.10 -13.55 7.78
C LYS A 23 18.11 -12.39 7.83
N VAL A 24 16.85 -12.64 8.20
CA VAL A 24 15.82 -11.61 8.32
C VAL A 24 16.00 -10.87 9.63
N PHE A 25 16.07 -9.55 9.60
CA PHE A 25 16.13 -8.69 10.79
C PHE A 25 15.35 -7.40 10.58
N LEU A 26 14.90 -6.81 11.68
CA LEU A 26 14.18 -5.53 11.69
C LEU A 26 15.10 -4.42 12.19
N MET A 27 15.10 -3.28 11.52
CA MET A 27 15.74 -2.07 11.99
C MET A 27 14.92 -0.81 11.68
N GLY A 28 15.05 0.17 12.51
CA GLY A 28 14.33 1.45 12.38
C GLY A 28 14.34 2.23 13.68
N GLU A 29 13.63 3.35 13.70
CA GLU A 29 13.51 4.22 14.85
C GLU A 29 12.53 3.64 15.86
N GLU A 30 12.95 3.45 17.12
CA GLU A 30 12.11 2.99 18.23
C GLU A 30 11.47 1.60 18.03
N VAL A 31 12.01 0.77 17.13
CA VAL A 31 11.43 -0.55 16.79
C VAL A 31 11.73 -1.62 17.85
N ALA A 32 12.77 -1.42 18.66
CA ALA A 32 13.21 -2.36 19.68
C ALA A 32 12.69 -1.99 21.09
N GLU A 33 13.37 -1.09 21.79
CA GLU A 33 13.09 -0.75 23.19
C GLU A 33 11.67 -0.18 23.40
N TYR A 34 11.15 0.58 22.46
CA TYR A 34 9.83 1.19 22.52
C TYR A 34 8.72 0.34 21.87
N ASP A 35 9.02 -0.86 21.34
CA ASP A 35 8.07 -1.73 20.65
C ASP A 35 7.45 -1.11 19.38
N GLY A 36 8.12 -0.16 18.76
CA GLY A 36 7.62 0.61 17.62
C GLY A 36 6.68 1.75 18.01
N ALA A 37 6.72 2.85 17.27
CA ALA A 37 5.84 4.02 17.49
C ALA A 37 4.35 3.63 17.46
N TYR A 38 3.98 2.68 16.61
CA TYR A 38 2.60 2.19 16.46
C TYR A 38 2.39 0.78 17.02
N LYS A 39 3.37 0.26 17.79
CA LYS A 39 3.33 -1.06 18.42
C LYS A 39 3.24 -2.22 17.41
N VAL A 40 3.77 -2.03 16.23
CA VAL A 40 3.86 -3.10 15.22
C VAL A 40 4.91 -4.13 15.63
N SER A 41 6.06 -3.71 16.16
CA SER A 41 7.17 -4.58 16.59
C SER A 41 7.10 -5.04 18.05
N GLN A 42 5.98 -4.85 18.73
CA GLN A 42 5.81 -5.16 20.15
C GLN A 42 6.23 -6.60 20.51
N GLY A 43 7.14 -6.72 21.48
CA GLY A 43 7.67 -8.01 21.98
C GLY A 43 8.69 -8.68 21.05
N MET A 44 9.03 -8.10 19.90
CA MET A 44 9.98 -8.70 18.99
C MET A 44 11.42 -8.64 19.51
N LEU A 45 11.80 -7.58 20.25
CA LEU A 45 13.10 -7.50 20.88
C LEU A 45 13.31 -8.65 21.88
N ASP A 46 12.31 -8.93 22.71
CA ASP A 46 12.38 -10.02 23.70
C ASP A 46 12.53 -11.39 23.03
N GLU A 47 11.92 -11.59 21.88
CA GLU A 47 11.96 -12.86 21.15
C GLU A 47 13.25 -13.06 20.36
N PHE A 48 13.71 -12.04 19.64
CA PHE A 48 14.82 -12.17 18.67
C PHE A 48 16.14 -11.55 19.12
N GLY A 49 16.12 -10.72 20.16
CA GLY A 49 17.29 -10.04 20.71
C GLY A 49 17.78 -8.85 19.87
N GLU A 50 18.69 -8.07 20.47
CA GLU A 50 19.22 -6.81 19.96
C GLU A 50 20.01 -6.92 18.63
N LYS A 51 20.44 -8.12 18.24
CA LYS A 51 21.12 -8.34 16.95
C LYS A 51 20.14 -8.48 15.78
N ARG A 52 18.88 -8.74 16.06
CA ARG A 52 17.84 -8.99 15.06
C ARG A 52 16.72 -7.95 15.08
N VAL A 53 16.58 -7.18 16.17
CA VAL A 53 15.65 -6.05 16.29
C VAL A 53 16.48 -4.86 16.78
N ILE A 54 16.69 -3.89 15.89
CA ILE A 54 17.75 -2.90 16.04
C ILE A 54 17.15 -1.50 16.03
N ASP A 55 17.25 -0.79 17.16
CA ASP A 55 16.97 0.64 17.19
C ASP A 55 18.06 1.43 16.46
N THR A 56 17.64 2.43 15.71
CA THR A 56 18.54 3.35 15.00
C THR A 56 18.38 4.78 15.53
N PRO A 57 19.40 5.61 15.43
CA PRO A 57 19.19 7.05 15.58
C PRO A 57 18.25 7.58 14.48
N ILE A 58 17.65 8.76 14.69
CA ILE A 58 16.84 9.46 13.68
C ILE A 58 17.76 9.96 12.56
N ALA A 59 18.03 9.07 11.61
CA ALA A 59 18.94 9.31 10.49
C ALA A 59 18.58 8.38 9.32
N GLU A 60 17.43 8.61 8.68
CA GLU A 60 16.83 7.70 7.70
C GLU A 60 17.77 7.41 6.53
N LEU A 61 18.52 8.38 6.05
CA LEU A 61 19.55 8.16 5.05
C LEU A 61 20.63 7.18 5.54
N GLY A 62 21.09 7.35 6.77
CA GLY A 62 22.18 6.56 7.35
C GLY A 62 21.77 5.09 7.57
N PHE A 63 20.69 4.85 8.31
CA PHE A 63 20.30 3.47 8.60
C PHE A 63 19.79 2.73 7.35
N THR A 64 19.15 3.44 6.40
CA THR A 64 18.76 2.84 5.12
C THR A 64 19.99 2.43 4.31
N ALA A 65 21.06 3.24 4.29
CA ALA A 65 22.31 2.89 3.61
C ALA A 65 22.95 1.63 4.23
N ILE A 66 22.94 1.51 5.57
CA ILE A 66 23.42 0.30 6.27
C ILE A 66 22.59 -0.91 5.88
N ALA A 67 21.25 -0.80 5.88
CA ALA A 67 20.35 -1.88 5.52
C ALA A 67 20.53 -2.33 4.06
N VAL A 68 20.65 -1.38 3.13
CA VAL A 68 20.90 -1.68 1.71
C VAL A 68 22.24 -2.41 1.55
N GLY A 69 23.30 -1.94 2.22
CA GLY A 69 24.59 -2.64 2.23
C GLY A 69 24.51 -4.05 2.82
N ALA A 70 23.74 -4.24 3.88
CA ALA A 70 23.49 -5.56 4.47
C ALA A 70 22.75 -6.50 3.50
N ALA A 71 21.72 -6.01 2.82
CA ALA A 71 20.97 -6.76 1.80
C ALA A 71 21.88 -7.21 0.64
N GLN A 72 22.71 -6.31 0.14
CA GLN A 72 23.67 -6.60 -0.93
C GLN A 72 24.74 -7.62 -0.51
N ASN A 73 24.93 -7.84 0.78
CA ASN A 73 25.84 -8.85 1.35
C ASN A 73 25.10 -10.12 1.84
N GLY A 74 23.84 -10.30 1.44
CA GLY A 74 23.11 -11.56 1.62
C GLY A 74 22.25 -11.66 2.87
N LEU A 75 22.06 -10.55 3.62
CA LEU A 75 21.04 -10.45 4.66
C LEU A 75 19.69 -10.01 4.07
N ARG A 76 18.64 -10.07 4.86
CA ARG A 76 17.26 -9.71 4.45
C ARG A 76 16.65 -8.71 5.44
N PRO A 77 17.04 -7.44 5.36
CA PRO A 77 16.55 -6.41 6.28
C PRO A 77 15.09 -6.03 6.00
N ILE A 78 14.37 -5.79 7.10
CA ILE A 78 13.11 -5.06 7.11
C ILE A 78 13.44 -3.69 7.71
N VAL A 79 13.28 -2.63 6.94
CA VAL A 79 13.51 -1.26 7.38
C VAL A 79 12.17 -0.62 7.68
N GLU A 80 11.95 -0.23 8.93
CA GLU A 80 10.78 0.54 9.31
C GLU A 80 11.09 2.03 9.29
N PHE A 81 10.35 2.78 8.49
CA PHE A 81 10.24 4.24 8.62
C PHE A 81 9.03 4.55 9.52
N MET A 82 9.19 5.43 10.47
CA MET A 82 8.08 5.87 11.32
C MET A 82 6.90 6.35 10.46
N THR A 83 7.21 7.05 9.38
CA THR A 83 6.25 7.39 8.31
C THR A 83 6.99 7.55 6.98
N TRP A 84 6.33 7.24 5.86
CA TRP A 84 6.86 7.48 4.52
C TRP A 84 7.18 8.96 4.25
N ASN A 85 6.62 9.89 5.01
CA ASN A 85 6.99 11.31 4.92
C ASN A 85 8.46 11.54 5.28
N PHE A 86 9.05 10.75 6.18
CA PHE A 86 10.46 10.82 6.55
C PHE A 86 11.34 9.93 5.68
N ALA A 87 10.79 8.87 5.09
CA ALA A 87 11.52 8.05 4.13
C ALA A 87 12.04 8.85 2.92
N VAL A 88 11.51 10.04 2.67
CA VAL A 88 12.02 10.98 1.65
C VAL A 88 13.48 11.35 1.89
N LEU A 89 13.95 11.38 3.15
CA LEU A 89 15.35 11.60 3.48
C LEU A 89 16.27 10.47 3.00
N ALA A 90 15.74 9.25 2.88
CA ALA A 90 16.44 8.06 2.41
C ALA A 90 16.22 7.78 0.91
N LEU A 91 15.57 8.69 0.17
CA LEU A 91 15.17 8.47 -1.22
C LEU A 91 16.36 8.06 -2.11
N ASP A 92 17.53 8.63 -1.91
CA ASP A 92 18.73 8.28 -2.67
C ASP A 92 19.08 6.79 -2.53
N GLN A 93 19.04 6.26 -1.31
CA GLN A 93 19.36 4.85 -1.06
C GLN A 93 18.33 3.90 -1.66
N ILE A 94 17.06 4.28 -1.65
CA ILE A 94 15.98 3.49 -2.24
C ILE A 94 16.05 3.57 -3.77
N LEU A 95 16.15 4.79 -4.33
CA LEU A 95 16.06 5.04 -5.77
C LEU A 95 17.37 4.75 -6.51
N ASN A 96 18.53 5.16 -5.98
CA ASN A 96 19.80 5.06 -6.70
C ASN A 96 20.60 3.82 -6.32
N THR A 97 20.45 3.30 -5.11
CA THR A 97 21.22 2.14 -4.66
C THR A 97 20.38 0.86 -4.71
N ALA A 98 19.31 0.73 -3.91
CA ALA A 98 18.54 -0.50 -3.81
C ALA A 98 17.92 -0.92 -5.16
N SER A 99 17.24 -0.01 -5.84
CA SER A 99 16.50 -0.34 -7.06
C SER A 99 17.38 -0.61 -8.29
N LYS A 100 18.61 -0.08 -8.33
CA LYS A 100 19.44 -0.10 -9.56
C LYS A 100 20.62 -1.05 -9.47
N MET A 101 21.02 -1.50 -8.29
CA MET A 101 22.25 -2.27 -8.11
C MET A 101 22.26 -3.56 -8.93
N LEU A 102 21.15 -4.28 -9.00
CA LEU A 102 21.06 -5.50 -9.80
C LEU A 102 21.39 -5.24 -11.28
N ALA A 103 20.82 -4.17 -11.86
CA ALA A 103 21.09 -3.78 -13.25
C ALA A 103 22.52 -3.27 -13.41
N MET A 104 23.02 -2.44 -12.49
CA MET A 104 24.37 -1.86 -12.57
C MET A 104 25.47 -2.91 -12.40
N SER A 105 25.22 -3.97 -11.65
CA SER A 105 26.16 -5.08 -11.44
C SER A 105 26.05 -6.16 -12.51
N GLY A 106 25.24 -5.99 -13.56
CA GLY A 106 25.01 -7.03 -14.56
C GLY A 106 24.34 -8.28 -14.00
N GLY A 107 23.45 -8.12 -13.01
CA GLY A 107 22.71 -9.22 -12.37
C GLY A 107 23.44 -9.92 -11.23
N GLN A 108 24.59 -9.42 -10.78
CA GLN A 108 25.43 -10.11 -9.79
C GLN A 108 25.07 -9.74 -8.33
N ILE A 109 24.58 -8.53 -8.10
CA ILE A 109 24.31 -8.02 -6.74
C ILE A 109 22.81 -7.67 -6.63
N GLY A 110 22.07 -8.55 -5.91
CA GLY A 110 20.67 -8.29 -5.55
C GLY A 110 20.52 -7.40 -4.33
N CYS A 111 19.29 -7.02 -4.01
CA CYS A 111 18.98 -6.23 -2.81
C CYS A 111 17.65 -6.69 -2.20
N PRO A 112 17.61 -7.87 -1.54
CA PRO A 112 16.40 -8.41 -0.91
C PRO A 112 16.07 -7.65 0.38
N ILE A 113 15.36 -6.54 0.25
CA ILE A 113 15.04 -5.61 1.33
C ILE A 113 13.57 -5.21 1.29
N VAL A 114 12.95 -5.07 2.45
CA VAL A 114 11.62 -4.50 2.59
C VAL A 114 11.72 -3.15 3.29
N PHE A 115 11.21 -2.11 2.66
CA PHE A 115 10.99 -0.80 3.27
C PHE A 115 9.51 -0.69 3.62
N ARG A 116 9.17 -0.49 4.89
CA ARG A 116 7.79 -0.42 5.37
C ARG A 116 7.52 0.76 6.27
N GLY A 117 6.27 1.12 6.41
CA GLY A 117 5.83 2.19 7.33
C GLY A 117 4.47 2.76 6.96
N ALA A 118 3.98 3.67 7.82
CA ALA A 118 2.73 4.38 7.62
C ALA A 118 2.81 5.36 6.45
N ASN A 119 1.79 5.37 5.59
CA ASN A 119 1.67 6.18 4.39
C ASN A 119 0.33 6.92 4.36
N GLY A 120 0.31 8.07 3.72
CA GLY A 120 -0.89 8.87 3.58
C GLY A 120 -1.28 9.63 4.85
N SER A 121 -2.50 10.16 4.88
CA SER A 121 -2.99 10.94 6.00
C SER A 121 -3.30 10.08 7.22
N ALA A 122 -2.95 10.61 8.37
CA ALA A 122 -3.35 10.14 9.68
C ALA A 122 -4.29 11.16 10.36
N GLY A 123 -4.51 11.03 11.66
CA GLY A 123 -5.37 11.96 12.40
C GLY A 123 -4.77 13.35 12.58
N GLN A 124 -5.16 14.33 11.80
CA GLN A 124 -4.87 15.77 12.00
C GLN A 124 -3.39 16.14 12.23
N LEU A 125 -2.46 15.46 11.57
CA LEU A 125 -1.02 15.70 11.68
C LEU A 125 -0.50 16.80 10.75
N GLY A 126 -1.35 17.27 9.82
CA GLY A 126 -1.01 18.34 8.88
C GLY A 126 -0.17 17.91 7.69
N ALA A 127 0.32 18.89 6.94
CA ALA A 127 0.88 18.69 5.60
C ALA A 127 2.11 17.76 5.54
N GLN A 128 3.02 17.89 6.50
CA GLN A 128 4.30 17.17 6.50
C GLN A 128 4.20 15.69 6.89
N HIS A 129 3.03 15.23 7.37
CA HIS A 129 2.80 13.85 7.83
C HIS A 129 1.62 13.18 7.13
N SER A 130 1.19 13.70 5.98
CA SER A 130 -0.06 13.26 5.36
C SER A 130 0.04 13.01 3.86
N THR A 131 1.25 12.89 3.32
CA THR A 131 1.44 12.62 1.89
C THR A 131 1.32 11.14 1.58
N ALA A 132 0.57 10.80 0.53
CA ALA A 132 0.49 9.45 -0.02
C ALA A 132 1.52 9.30 -1.15
N PHE A 133 2.44 8.34 -1.02
CA PHE A 133 3.66 8.24 -1.83
C PHE A 133 3.64 7.11 -2.87
N GLU A 134 2.56 6.38 -3.05
CA GLU A 134 2.52 5.20 -3.93
C GLU A 134 3.05 5.49 -5.33
N SER A 135 2.59 6.57 -5.98
CA SER A 135 3.03 6.91 -7.35
C SER A 135 4.51 7.29 -7.43
N MET A 136 5.03 7.97 -6.40
CA MET A 136 6.43 8.38 -6.37
C MET A 136 7.37 7.17 -6.42
N TYR A 137 7.12 6.18 -5.57
CA TYR A 137 7.94 4.97 -5.53
C TYR A 137 7.59 3.99 -6.67
N ALA A 138 6.33 3.92 -7.08
CA ALA A 138 5.93 3.09 -8.21
C ALA A 138 6.52 3.57 -9.56
N ASN A 139 6.91 4.84 -9.68
CA ASN A 139 7.61 5.35 -10.86
C ASN A 139 9.06 4.85 -10.98
N ILE A 140 9.65 4.30 -9.91
CA ILE A 140 11.06 3.89 -9.90
C ILE A 140 11.21 2.46 -10.44
N PRO A 141 11.87 2.24 -11.60
CA PRO A 141 12.18 0.90 -12.09
C PRO A 141 13.06 0.12 -11.09
N GLY A 142 12.78 -1.18 -10.93
CA GLY A 142 13.51 -2.05 -10.00
C GLY A 142 12.90 -2.15 -8.61
N LEU A 143 11.88 -1.34 -8.28
CA LEU A 143 11.10 -1.49 -7.04
C LEU A 143 9.80 -2.25 -7.29
N LYS A 144 9.40 -3.07 -6.33
CA LYS A 144 8.01 -3.51 -6.15
C LYS A 144 7.34 -2.59 -5.12
N VAL A 145 6.08 -2.23 -5.35
CA VAL A 145 5.33 -1.33 -4.47
C VAL A 145 4.01 -1.96 -4.10
N ILE A 146 3.79 -2.16 -2.82
CA ILE A 146 2.60 -2.77 -2.22
C ILE A 146 1.93 -1.74 -1.32
N SER A 147 0.60 -1.66 -1.35
CA SER A 147 -0.19 -0.74 -0.53
C SER A 147 -1.46 -1.43 -0.05
N VAL A 148 -1.39 -1.99 1.16
CA VAL A 148 -2.37 -2.95 1.71
C VAL A 148 -3.54 -2.28 2.42
N SER A 149 -4.70 -2.95 2.41
CA SER A 149 -5.97 -2.38 2.88
C SER A 149 -6.62 -3.11 4.06
N ASN A 150 -6.13 -4.28 4.45
CA ASN A 150 -6.73 -5.12 5.50
C ASN A 150 -5.71 -6.10 6.12
N PRO A 151 -5.99 -6.68 7.30
CA PRO A 151 -5.06 -7.57 8.00
C PRO A 151 -4.66 -8.83 7.23
N TYR A 152 -5.59 -9.44 6.50
CA TYR A 152 -5.33 -10.64 5.69
C TYR A 152 -4.28 -10.37 4.61
N ASP A 153 -4.53 -9.34 3.81
CA ASP A 153 -3.62 -8.97 2.71
C ASP A 153 -2.28 -8.48 3.27
N ALA A 154 -2.30 -7.73 4.39
CA ALA A 154 -1.09 -7.24 5.04
C ALA A 154 -0.16 -8.38 5.48
N LYS A 155 -0.67 -9.41 6.16
CA LYS A 155 0.14 -10.55 6.58
C LYS A 155 0.68 -11.34 5.38
N GLY A 156 -0.19 -11.71 4.45
CA GLY A 156 0.19 -12.56 3.31
C GLY A 156 1.16 -11.89 2.35
N LEU A 157 0.96 -10.59 2.06
CA LEU A 157 1.83 -9.83 1.16
C LEU A 157 3.14 -9.41 1.83
N LEU A 158 3.16 -9.10 3.15
CA LEU A 158 4.42 -8.79 3.84
C LEU A 158 5.34 -10.00 3.92
N LYS A 159 4.80 -11.19 4.20
CA LYS A 159 5.57 -12.44 4.13
C LYS A 159 6.15 -12.68 2.73
N ALA A 160 5.33 -12.47 1.69
CA ALA A 160 5.79 -12.58 0.31
C ALA A 160 6.88 -11.55 -0.02
N ALA A 161 6.74 -10.32 0.46
CA ALA A 161 7.73 -9.24 0.29
C ALA A 161 9.07 -9.58 0.98
N ILE A 162 9.05 -10.14 2.19
CA ILE A 162 10.28 -10.54 2.91
C ILE A 162 11.00 -11.69 2.19
N ARG A 163 10.26 -12.56 1.50
CA ARG A 163 10.83 -13.67 0.72
C ARG A 163 11.30 -13.26 -0.67
N ASP A 164 10.91 -12.08 -1.14
CA ASP A 164 11.28 -11.59 -2.48
C ASP A 164 12.77 -11.20 -2.54
N ASP A 165 13.42 -11.43 -3.67
CA ASP A 165 14.82 -11.11 -3.88
C ASP A 165 15.05 -9.69 -4.43
N ASP A 166 13.96 -9.01 -4.83
CA ASP A 166 13.97 -7.61 -5.24
C ASP A 166 13.58 -6.68 -4.09
N PRO A 167 13.98 -5.39 -4.12
CA PRO A 167 13.57 -4.44 -3.11
C PRO A 167 12.08 -4.13 -3.19
N VAL A 168 11.40 -4.21 -2.04
CA VAL A 168 9.97 -3.99 -1.90
C VAL A 168 9.69 -2.77 -1.03
N VAL A 169 8.89 -1.87 -1.53
CA VAL A 169 8.25 -0.77 -0.80
C VAL A 169 6.87 -1.25 -0.34
N PHE A 170 6.64 -1.27 0.98
CA PHE A 170 5.42 -1.80 1.59
C PHE A 170 4.73 -0.71 2.40
N MET A 171 3.62 -0.20 1.87
CA MET A 171 2.90 0.95 2.41
C MET A 171 1.69 0.53 3.22
N GLU A 172 1.63 1.02 4.44
CA GLU A 172 0.59 0.78 5.43
C GLU A 172 -0.21 2.07 5.67
N SER A 173 -1.14 2.07 6.61
CA SER A 173 -1.80 3.32 7.04
C SER A 173 -1.97 3.34 8.56
N GLU A 174 -1.56 4.45 9.16
CA GLU A 174 -1.63 4.66 10.60
C GLU A 174 -3.06 4.45 11.14
N VAL A 175 -4.05 4.99 10.44
CA VAL A 175 -5.46 4.90 10.86
C VAL A 175 -6.01 3.48 10.82
N MET A 176 -5.33 2.54 10.15
CA MET A 176 -5.76 1.14 10.06
C MET A 176 -5.11 0.23 11.11
N TYR A 177 -4.04 0.65 11.79
CA TYR A 177 -3.30 -0.25 12.69
C TYR A 177 -4.13 -0.91 13.79
N GLY A 178 -5.19 -0.25 14.26
CA GLY A 178 -6.12 -0.80 15.25
C GLY A 178 -7.29 -1.58 14.67
N GLU A 179 -7.46 -1.60 13.36
CA GLU A 179 -8.59 -2.27 12.72
C GLU A 179 -8.42 -3.77 12.71
N LYS A 180 -9.51 -4.46 13.04
CA LYS A 180 -9.51 -5.92 13.09
C LYS A 180 -10.06 -6.52 11.80
N GLY A 181 -9.51 -7.67 11.43
CA GLY A 181 -9.97 -8.47 10.31
C GLY A 181 -9.65 -9.95 10.52
N GLU A 182 -10.28 -10.77 9.72
CA GLU A 182 -10.07 -12.22 9.75
C GLU A 182 -8.73 -12.60 9.11
N VAL A 183 -7.93 -13.39 9.82
CA VAL A 183 -6.65 -13.91 9.36
C VAL A 183 -6.57 -15.41 9.67
N PRO A 184 -6.13 -16.28 8.75
CA PRO A 184 -5.90 -17.69 9.02
C PRO A 184 -4.86 -17.91 10.12
N GLU A 185 -4.97 -19.03 10.83
CA GLU A 185 -3.94 -19.49 11.76
C GLU A 185 -2.82 -20.23 11.01
N GLU A 186 -3.18 -20.89 9.92
CA GLU A 186 -2.25 -21.60 9.06
C GLU A 186 -1.37 -20.62 8.26
N GLU A 187 -0.20 -21.07 7.87
CA GLU A 187 0.70 -20.31 7.01
C GLU A 187 0.08 -20.10 5.62
N TYR A 188 0.15 -18.86 5.14
CA TYR A 188 -0.22 -18.52 3.78
C TYR A 188 0.65 -17.38 3.24
N LEU A 189 0.72 -17.32 1.92
CA LEU A 189 1.33 -16.24 1.16
C LEU A 189 0.33 -15.70 0.15
N LEU A 190 0.43 -14.43 -0.17
CA LEU A 190 -0.31 -13.84 -1.27
C LEU A 190 0.66 -13.44 -2.39
N PRO A 191 0.28 -13.65 -3.66
CA PRO A 191 1.13 -13.30 -4.79
C PRO A 191 1.24 -11.78 -4.95
N ILE A 192 2.47 -11.28 -5.02
CA ILE A 192 2.75 -9.90 -5.43
C ILE A 192 2.39 -9.73 -6.91
N GLY A 193 1.80 -8.60 -7.27
CA GLY A 193 1.39 -8.31 -8.64
C GLY A 193 0.01 -8.84 -8.99
N LYS A 194 -0.86 -9.04 -7.99
CA LYS A 194 -2.26 -9.40 -8.18
C LYS A 194 -3.20 -8.39 -7.52
N CYS A 195 -4.32 -8.15 -8.21
CA CYS A 195 -5.48 -7.47 -7.64
C CYS A 195 -6.42 -8.49 -6.97
N PHE A 196 -7.19 -8.02 -5.99
CA PHE A 196 -8.18 -8.84 -5.28
C PHE A 196 -9.58 -8.25 -5.46
N ILE A 197 -10.52 -9.06 -6.00
CA ILE A 197 -11.93 -8.67 -6.04
C ILE A 197 -12.50 -8.82 -4.63
N LYS A 198 -12.82 -7.70 -3.98
CA LYS A 198 -13.36 -7.66 -2.62
C LYS A 198 -14.89 -7.67 -2.60
N ARG A 199 -15.52 -7.31 -3.70
CA ARG A 199 -16.96 -7.41 -3.91
C ARG A 199 -17.23 -7.66 -5.39
N GLU A 200 -17.99 -8.69 -5.69
CA GLU A 200 -18.48 -8.96 -7.04
C GLU A 200 -19.58 -7.95 -7.44
N GLY A 201 -19.59 -7.58 -8.72
CA GLY A 201 -20.57 -6.66 -9.26
C GLY A 201 -20.69 -6.78 -10.80
N ARG A 202 -21.62 -6.03 -11.39
CA ARG A 202 -21.89 -6.12 -12.84
C ARG A 202 -22.16 -4.78 -13.51
N ASP A 203 -22.37 -3.70 -12.75
CA ASP A 203 -22.88 -2.44 -13.31
C ASP A 203 -21.77 -1.38 -13.46
N VAL A 204 -20.78 -1.42 -12.57
CA VAL A 204 -19.62 -0.51 -12.55
C VAL A 204 -18.44 -1.16 -11.82
N THR A 205 -17.22 -0.91 -12.29
CA THR A 205 -15.98 -1.28 -11.59
C THR A 205 -15.51 -0.09 -10.75
N ILE A 206 -15.26 -0.31 -9.45
CA ILE A 206 -14.62 0.64 -8.55
C ILE A 206 -13.26 0.06 -8.15
N VAL A 207 -12.19 0.77 -8.46
CA VAL A 207 -10.82 0.36 -8.14
C VAL A 207 -10.27 1.25 -7.04
N SER A 208 -9.62 0.66 -6.06
CA SER A 208 -8.99 1.39 -4.96
C SER A 208 -7.83 0.61 -4.34
N PHE A 209 -7.16 1.17 -3.36
CA PHE A 209 -6.10 0.55 -2.56
C PHE A 209 -5.96 1.26 -1.21
N ASN A 210 -5.19 0.64 -0.31
CA ASN A 210 -4.93 1.17 1.02
C ASN A 210 -6.25 1.52 1.76
N LYS A 211 -6.26 2.51 2.63
CA LYS A 211 -7.43 2.91 3.41
C LYS A 211 -8.62 3.39 2.58
N MET A 212 -8.39 3.81 1.31
CA MET A 212 -9.48 4.20 0.43
C MET A 212 -10.36 3.03 -0.02
N MET A 213 -9.93 1.79 0.20
CA MET A 213 -10.79 0.61 0.02
C MET A 213 -12.06 0.67 0.87
N LYS A 214 -12.02 1.27 2.06
CA LYS A 214 -13.22 1.49 2.90
C LYS A 214 -14.21 2.43 2.23
N VAL A 215 -13.70 3.49 1.58
CA VAL A 215 -14.54 4.42 0.84
C VAL A 215 -15.18 3.72 -0.35
N ALA A 216 -14.40 2.91 -1.07
CA ALA A 216 -14.90 2.15 -2.23
C ALA A 216 -15.97 1.12 -1.84
N LEU A 217 -15.72 0.32 -0.79
CA LEU A 217 -16.66 -0.68 -0.30
C LEU A 217 -17.93 -0.02 0.27
N GLY A 218 -17.79 1.03 1.11
CA GLY A 218 -18.93 1.76 1.64
C GLY A 218 -19.76 2.44 0.54
N ALA A 219 -19.12 2.93 -0.53
CA ALA A 219 -19.86 3.47 -1.67
C ALA A 219 -20.61 2.36 -2.43
N ALA A 220 -20.02 1.17 -2.58
CA ALA A 220 -20.69 0.03 -3.19
C ALA A 220 -21.90 -0.45 -2.38
N GLU A 221 -21.82 -0.42 -1.05
CA GLU A 221 -22.95 -0.73 -0.16
C GLU A 221 -24.11 0.27 -0.32
N GLU A 222 -23.80 1.58 -0.39
CA GLU A 222 -24.82 2.61 -0.61
C GLU A 222 -25.46 2.48 -2.01
N LEU A 223 -24.65 2.21 -3.03
CA LEU A 223 -25.13 1.99 -4.41
C LEU A 223 -26.04 0.77 -4.53
N ALA A 224 -25.73 -0.32 -3.81
CA ALA A 224 -26.55 -1.53 -3.79
C ALA A 224 -27.97 -1.29 -3.27
N LYS A 225 -28.16 -0.36 -2.31
CA LYS A 225 -29.50 0.05 -1.83
C LYS A 225 -30.35 0.68 -2.93
N GLU A 226 -29.70 1.19 -3.98
CA GLU A 226 -30.35 1.78 -5.14
C GLU A 226 -30.34 0.86 -6.37
N GLY A 227 -29.97 -0.42 -6.20
CA GLY A 227 -29.97 -1.45 -7.24
C GLY A 227 -28.77 -1.40 -8.17
N ILE A 228 -27.68 -0.72 -7.81
CA ILE A 228 -26.43 -0.66 -8.57
C ILE A 228 -25.40 -1.60 -7.94
N GLU A 229 -25.03 -2.67 -8.66
CA GLU A 229 -24.09 -3.69 -8.19
C GLU A 229 -22.66 -3.36 -8.66
N ALA A 230 -21.91 -2.64 -7.81
CA ALA A 230 -20.54 -2.29 -8.09
C ALA A 230 -19.59 -3.47 -7.78
N GLU A 231 -18.70 -3.78 -8.72
CA GLU A 231 -17.52 -4.63 -8.48
C GLU A 231 -16.41 -3.79 -7.87
N VAL A 232 -15.87 -4.23 -6.73
CA VAL A 232 -14.83 -3.49 -6.02
C VAL A 232 -13.53 -4.29 -6.04
N ILE A 233 -12.48 -3.67 -6.60
CA ILE A 233 -11.16 -4.26 -6.76
C ILE A 233 -10.16 -3.52 -5.89
N ASP A 234 -9.47 -4.29 -5.04
CA ASP A 234 -8.28 -3.85 -4.32
C ASP A 234 -7.04 -4.12 -5.16
N VAL A 235 -6.33 -3.07 -5.53
CA VAL A 235 -5.10 -3.20 -6.31
C VAL A 235 -4.00 -3.88 -5.50
N ALA A 236 -3.90 -3.60 -4.21
CA ALA A 236 -2.94 -4.09 -3.23
C ALA A 236 -1.46 -4.03 -3.67
N THR A 237 -1.13 -4.38 -4.92
CA THR A 237 0.19 -4.20 -5.53
C THR A 237 0.14 -3.13 -6.60
N ILE A 238 0.78 -1.99 -6.32
CA ILE A 238 0.84 -0.85 -7.25
C ILE A 238 1.83 -1.12 -8.38
N ARG A 239 2.95 -1.79 -8.06
CA ARG A 239 3.95 -2.23 -9.04
C ARG A 239 4.52 -3.60 -8.65
N PRO A 240 4.47 -4.59 -9.55
CA PRO A 240 3.80 -4.57 -10.87
C PRO A 240 2.27 -4.47 -10.76
N LEU A 241 1.64 -3.70 -11.64
CA LEU A 241 0.19 -3.50 -11.67
C LEU A 241 -0.51 -4.65 -12.41
N ASP A 242 -1.48 -5.31 -11.76
CA ASP A 242 -2.38 -6.28 -12.40
C ASP A 242 -3.54 -5.57 -13.14
N TRP A 243 -3.17 -4.83 -14.18
CA TRP A 243 -4.14 -4.15 -15.03
C TRP A 243 -5.08 -5.11 -15.76
N PHE A 244 -4.66 -6.37 -15.91
CA PHE A 244 -5.46 -7.40 -16.60
C PHE A 244 -6.73 -7.73 -15.81
N THR A 245 -6.65 -7.93 -14.51
CA THR A 245 -7.83 -8.14 -13.64
C THR A 245 -8.79 -6.96 -13.71
N ILE A 246 -8.25 -5.72 -13.73
CA ILE A 246 -9.07 -4.50 -13.88
C ILE A 246 -9.76 -4.47 -15.25
N LEU A 247 -9.05 -4.83 -16.32
CA LEU A 247 -9.61 -4.87 -17.68
C LEU A 247 -10.73 -5.89 -17.78
N GLU A 248 -10.57 -7.10 -17.24
CA GLU A 248 -11.61 -8.13 -17.27
C GLU A 248 -12.87 -7.68 -16.51
N SER A 249 -12.72 -6.97 -15.41
CA SER A 249 -13.84 -6.34 -14.72
C SER A 249 -14.51 -5.27 -15.59
N VAL A 250 -13.75 -4.41 -16.24
CA VAL A 250 -14.28 -3.37 -17.13
C VAL A 250 -14.99 -3.97 -18.33
N LYS A 251 -14.52 -5.08 -18.90
CA LYS A 251 -15.25 -5.82 -19.96
C LYS A 251 -16.62 -6.28 -19.52
N LYS A 252 -16.79 -6.60 -18.26
CA LYS A 252 -18.06 -7.01 -17.66
C LYS A 252 -18.98 -5.84 -17.34
N THR A 253 -18.43 -4.74 -16.81
CA THR A 253 -19.19 -3.64 -16.23
C THR A 253 -19.31 -2.41 -17.13
N ASN A 254 -18.43 -2.28 -18.12
CA ASN A 254 -18.30 -1.18 -19.10
C ASN A 254 -18.04 0.20 -18.51
N ARG A 255 -17.78 0.31 -17.21
CA ARG A 255 -17.58 1.59 -16.48
C ARG A 255 -16.51 1.44 -15.43
N LEU A 256 -15.67 2.47 -15.31
CA LEU A 256 -14.57 2.50 -14.35
C LEU A 256 -14.54 3.79 -13.53
N VAL A 257 -14.54 3.64 -12.21
CA VAL A 257 -14.28 4.70 -11.24
C VAL A 257 -13.09 4.28 -10.39
N ILE A 258 -12.14 5.20 -10.17
CA ILE A 258 -10.94 4.93 -9.36
C ILE A 258 -10.95 5.88 -8.15
N VAL A 259 -10.70 5.34 -6.97
CA VAL A 259 -10.69 6.09 -5.70
C VAL A 259 -9.32 5.96 -5.05
N GLU A 260 -8.62 7.06 -4.84
CA GLU A 260 -7.30 7.08 -4.20
C GLU A 260 -7.09 8.33 -3.33
N GLU A 261 -6.18 8.23 -2.38
CA GLU A 261 -5.84 9.36 -1.51
C GLU A 261 -4.85 10.33 -2.13
N GLN A 262 -4.12 9.93 -3.14
CA GLN A 262 -3.08 10.76 -3.77
C GLN A 262 -3.65 12.06 -4.37
N TRP A 263 -2.76 13.03 -4.62
CA TRP A 263 -3.08 14.20 -5.43
C TRP A 263 -3.40 13.81 -6.87
N PRO A 264 -4.19 14.62 -7.59
CA PRO A 264 -4.66 14.23 -8.93
C PRO A 264 -3.57 14.16 -9.99
N PHE A 265 -2.48 14.92 -9.85
CA PHE A 265 -1.42 14.99 -10.84
C PHE A 265 -0.47 13.78 -10.74
N ALA A 266 -0.27 13.09 -11.84
CA ALA A 266 0.66 11.94 -11.97
C ALA A 266 0.46 10.85 -10.89
N SER A 267 -0.77 10.60 -10.48
CA SER A 267 -1.12 9.61 -9.47
C SER A 267 -1.28 8.21 -10.06
N VAL A 268 -1.44 7.20 -9.19
CA VAL A 268 -1.67 5.80 -9.61
C VAL A 268 -2.93 5.67 -10.46
N SER A 269 -4.00 6.41 -10.14
CA SER A 269 -5.22 6.40 -10.96
C SER A 269 -5.01 6.91 -12.37
N SER A 270 -4.03 7.78 -12.59
CA SER A 270 -3.68 8.26 -13.93
C SER A 270 -3.08 7.15 -14.79
N GLU A 271 -2.22 6.31 -14.20
CA GLU A 271 -1.64 5.13 -14.89
C GLU A 271 -2.70 4.07 -15.16
N ILE A 272 -3.55 3.76 -14.17
CA ILE A 272 -4.66 2.81 -14.35
C ILE A 272 -5.60 3.31 -15.46
N ALA A 273 -5.98 4.58 -15.43
CA ALA A 273 -6.87 5.17 -16.44
C ALA A 273 -6.23 5.11 -17.85
N TYR A 274 -4.96 5.46 -17.98
CA TYR A 274 -4.25 5.37 -19.26
C TYR A 274 -4.18 3.92 -19.76
N ARG A 275 -3.84 2.97 -18.88
CA ARG A 275 -3.71 1.57 -19.25
C ARG A 275 -5.05 0.98 -19.72
N ILE A 276 -6.14 1.24 -18.99
CA ILE A 276 -7.47 0.76 -19.39
C ILE A 276 -7.99 1.50 -20.62
N GLN A 277 -7.72 2.79 -20.76
CA GLN A 277 -8.04 3.54 -22.00
C GLN A 277 -7.32 2.94 -23.21
N LYS A 278 -6.06 2.54 -23.07
CA LYS A 278 -5.27 1.95 -24.16
C LYS A 278 -5.72 0.55 -24.55
N GLU A 279 -5.94 -0.32 -23.54
CA GLU A 279 -6.16 -1.76 -23.76
C GLU A 279 -7.64 -2.15 -23.80
N GLY A 280 -8.53 -1.28 -23.32
CA GLY A 280 -9.95 -1.56 -23.12
C GLY A 280 -10.92 -0.48 -23.61
N PHE A 281 -10.49 0.43 -24.50
CA PHE A 281 -11.31 1.53 -24.98
C PHE A 281 -12.68 1.07 -25.53
N ASP A 282 -12.68 -0.01 -26.31
CA ASP A 282 -13.89 -0.53 -26.96
C ASP A 282 -14.93 -1.11 -25.98
N TYR A 283 -14.55 -1.29 -24.70
CA TYR A 283 -15.45 -1.78 -23.66
C TYR A 283 -16.01 -0.67 -22.77
N LEU A 284 -15.62 0.60 -22.98
CA LEU A 284 -16.03 1.71 -22.13
C LEU A 284 -17.29 2.41 -22.66
N ASP A 285 -18.36 2.40 -21.87
CA ASP A 285 -19.61 3.13 -22.14
C ASP A 285 -19.58 4.58 -21.61
N ALA A 286 -18.60 4.92 -20.78
CA ALA A 286 -18.43 6.23 -20.18
C ALA A 286 -16.94 6.58 -20.02
N PRO A 287 -16.59 7.86 -19.95
CA PRO A 287 -15.24 8.28 -19.59
C PRO A 287 -14.83 7.69 -18.24
N ILE A 288 -13.59 7.20 -18.13
CA ILE A 288 -13.02 6.79 -16.85
C ILE A 288 -12.99 7.99 -15.91
N ARG A 289 -13.52 7.82 -14.71
CA ARG A 289 -13.56 8.88 -13.70
C ARG A 289 -12.75 8.47 -12.47
N ARG A 290 -12.17 9.47 -11.83
CA ARG A 290 -11.36 9.26 -10.62
C ARG A 290 -11.70 10.27 -9.54
N ILE A 291 -11.64 9.85 -8.29
CA ILE A 291 -11.70 10.69 -7.10
C ILE A 291 -10.36 10.60 -6.40
N THR A 292 -9.77 11.74 -6.19
CA THR A 292 -8.49 11.94 -5.52
C THR A 292 -8.67 12.87 -4.33
N SER A 293 -7.65 13.05 -3.52
CA SER A 293 -7.57 14.18 -2.61
C SER A 293 -7.58 15.52 -3.38
N ALA A 294 -7.87 16.59 -2.69
CA ALA A 294 -7.74 17.94 -3.26
C ALA A 294 -6.27 18.22 -3.62
N ASP A 295 -6.03 18.95 -4.71
CA ASP A 295 -4.68 19.34 -5.13
C ASP A 295 -4.14 20.48 -4.27
N ALA A 296 -3.86 20.16 -3.01
CA ALA A 296 -3.40 21.09 -1.97
C ALA A 296 -2.68 20.32 -0.86
N PRO A 297 -1.82 20.95 -0.06
CA PRO A 297 -1.31 20.35 1.18
C PRO A 297 -2.44 20.07 2.18
N MET A 298 -2.30 19.00 2.96
CA MET A 298 -3.28 18.61 3.98
C MET A 298 -3.37 19.66 5.10
N HIS A 299 -4.59 19.94 5.51
CA HIS A 299 -4.88 20.86 6.62
C HIS A 299 -4.98 20.13 7.98
N TYR A 300 -4.97 20.91 9.09
CA TYR A 300 -5.19 20.37 10.44
C TYR A 300 -6.67 20.30 10.81
N ALA A 301 -7.47 21.27 10.36
CA ALA A 301 -8.87 21.39 10.77
C ALA A 301 -9.71 20.22 10.25
N PRO A 302 -10.51 19.51 11.11
CA PRO A 302 -11.24 18.30 10.72
C PRO A 302 -12.18 18.51 9.54
N ASN A 303 -12.86 19.66 9.45
CA ASN A 303 -13.74 19.98 8.35
C ASN A 303 -12.99 20.14 7.02
N LEU A 304 -11.76 20.66 7.05
CA LEU A 304 -10.92 20.78 5.85
C LEU A 304 -10.32 19.41 5.47
N VAL A 305 -9.94 18.58 6.45
CA VAL A 305 -9.52 17.17 6.20
C VAL A 305 -10.65 16.40 5.52
N ALA A 306 -11.89 16.53 6.02
CA ALA A 306 -13.06 15.87 5.42
C ALA A 306 -13.37 16.35 4.00
N ALA A 307 -13.14 17.63 3.72
CA ALA A 307 -13.31 18.20 2.38
C ALA A 307 -12.16 17.80 1.43
N TYR A 308 -10.96 17.59 1.97
CA TYR A 308 -9.77 17.23 1.23
C TYR A 308 -9.81 15.78 0.74
N LEU A 309 -10.15 14.82 1.60
CA LEU A 309 -10.11 13.40 1.28
C LEU A 309 -11.31 12.94 0.42
N PRO A 310 -11.13 11.88 -0.41
CA PRO A 310 -12.25 11.13 -0.96
C PRO A 310 -13.19 10.63 0.13
N ASN A 311 -14.48 10.58 -0.17
CA ASN A 311 -15.48 10.04 0.75
C ASN A 311 -16.59 9.29 0.02
N ILE A 312 -17.40 8.53 0.76
CA ILE A 312 -18.46 7.67 0.24
C ILE A 312 -19.45 8.48 -0.61
N SER A 313 -19.95 9.62 -0.11
CA SER A 313 -20.96 10.42 -0.81
C SER A 313 -20.45 10.95 -2.16
N ARG A 314 -19.21 11.44 -2.23
CA ARG A 314 -18.58 11.89 -3.49
C ARG A 314 -18.40 10.72 -4.45
N THR A 315 -18.04 9.54 -3.94
CA THR A 315 -17.87 8.33 -4.76
C THR A 315 -19.19 7.86 -5.34
N VAL A 316 -20.25 7.75 -4.53
CA VAL A 316 -21.60 7.43 -4.98
C VAL A 316 -22.08 8.39 -6.06
N LYS A 317 -21.92 9.71 -5.83
CA LYS A 317 -22.29 10.72 -6.80
C LYS A 317 -21.57 10.51 -8.14
N LEU A 318 -20.25 10.27 -8.11
CA LEU A 318 -19.46 10.09 -9.32
C LEU A 318 -19.83 8.81 -10.06
N VAL A 319 -20.11 7.70 -9.35
CA VAL A 319 -20.62 6.47 -9.95
C VAL A 319 -21.95 6.74 -10.67
N LYS A 320 -22.89 7.44 -10.05
CA LYS A 320 -24.16 7.81 -10.71
C LYS A 320 -23.96 8.68 -11.95
N GLU A 321 -22.95 9.54 -11.96
CA GLU A 321 -22.60 10.36 -13.15
C GLU A 321 -22.14 9.46 -14.31
N VAL A 322 -21.26 8.45 -14.07
CA VAL A 322 -20.81 7.52 -15.12
C VAL A 322 -21.91 6.52 -15.55
N MET A 323 -22.91 6.31 -14.70
CA MET A 323 -24.12 5.54 -15.02
C MET A 323 -25.16 6.33 -15.79
N TYR A 324 -24.91 7.63 -16.08
CA TYR A 324 -25.85 8.56 -16.70
C TYR A 324 -27.20 8.69 -15.97
N MET A 325 -27.23 8.42 -14.67
CA MET A 325 -28.43 8.62 -13.85
C MET A 325 -28.70 10.12 -13.64
N LYS A 326 -29.95 10.50 -13.76
CA LYS A 326 -30.35 11.91 -13.50
C LYS A 326 -30.02 12.26 -12.04
N LYS A 327 -29.50 13.48 -11.86
CA LYS A 327 -29.21 14.06 -10.55
C LYS A 327 -30.48 14.19 -9.70
#